data_cc0ec3b1c0d8a5be8e0fd5187e692687
#
_entry.id   cc0ec3b1c0d8a5be8e0fd5187e692687
#
_cell.length_a   1.000
_cell.length_b   1.000
_cell.length_c   1.000
_cell.angle_alpha   90.00
_cell.angle_beta   90.00
_cell.angle_gamma   90.00
#
_symmetry.space_group_name_H-M   'P 1'
#
loop_
_entity.id
_entity.type
_entity.pdbx_description
1 polymer ?
#
loop_
_entity_poly.entity_id
_entity_poly.type
_entity_poly.pdbx_seq_one_letter_code
_entity_poly.pdbx_strand_id
1 'polypeptide(L)'
;MFVEVTGRESSHLDHSLKHPYLIPRKSGNKTYFHFRSKIPIDLIPTFSGRKEFQISLKNVRNGETLLVSIYLQTLIEELFNEIRMGMKTLTLEDIREILKIEVRKSILHSHHVHLGTNKFDPNKLEQSLVSVSSREPNIYQNLGDFTRMWGFYLEGV
;
A
#
# COMPACT_ATOMS: atom_id res chain seq x y z
N MET A 1 -37.17 -2.86 42.52
CA MET A 1 -37.26 -1.92 41.41
C MET A 1 -35.89 -1.92 40.74
N PHE A 2 -35.66 -2.79 39.79
CA PHE A 2 -34.40 -2.93 39.07
C PHE A 2 -34.46 -2.06 37.82
N VAL A 3 -33.53 -1.12 37.71
CA VAL A 3 -33.37 -0.30 36.52
C VAL A 3 -32.38 -1.02 35.64
N GLU A 4 -32.86 -1.58 34.53
CA GLU A 4 -32.04 -2.11 33.45
C GLU A 4 -31.33 -0.94 32.77
N VAL A 5 -30.00 -0.88 32.98
CA VAL A 5 -29.13 -0.01 32.20
C VAL A 5 -28.83 -0.72 30.89
N THR A 6 -29.62 -0.49 29.87
CA THR A 6 -29.32 -0.86 28.50
C THR A 6 -28.10 -0.08 28.03
N GLY A 7 -26.94 -0.72 28.14
CA GLY A 7 -25.70 -0.25 27.53
C GLY A 7 -25.87 -0.16 26.01
N ARG A 8 -26.12 1.04 25.50
CA ARG A 8 -25.87 1.37 24.10
C ARG A 8 -24.36 1.34 23.88
N GLU A 9 -23.85 0.22 23.44
CA GLU A 9 -22.55 0.19 22.80
C GLU A 9 -22.65 1.08 21.56
N SER A 10 -22.16 2.30 21.72
CA SER A 10 -22.00 3.24 20.62
C SER A 10 -20.97 2.67 19.63
N SER A 11 -21.46 2.29 18.48
CA SER A 11 -20.69 1.96 17.29
C SER A 11 -19.88 3.20 16.83
N HIS A 12 -18.84 3.54 17.57
CA HIS A 12 -17.91 4.62 17.28
C HIS A 12 -16.79 4.17 16.36
N LEU A 13 -17.10 3.68 15.15
CA LEU A 13 -16.09 3.46 14.11
C LEU A 13 -16.64 3.75 12.71
N ASP A 14 -17.50 4.73 12.57
CA ASP A 14 -17.88 5.24 11.24
C ASP A 14 -17.32 6.65 11.01
N HIS A 15 -16.05 6.86 11.38
CA HIS A 15 -15.28 7.92 10.78
C HIS A 15 -14.89 7.40 9.37
N SER A 16 -15.84 7.42 8.48
CA SER A 16 -15.64 7.30 7.05
C SER A 16 -14.45 8.18 6.68
N LEU A 17 -13.30 7.55 6.39
CA LEU A 17 -12.11 8.20 5.89
C LEU A 17 -12.49 8.91 4.58
N LYS A 18 -13.03 10.12 4.69
CA LYS A 18 -13.32 11.00 3.56
C LYS A 18 -12.00 11.52 3.01
N HIS A 19 -11.31 10.67 2.28
CA HIS A 19 -10.08 11.03 1.62
C HIS A 19 -10.35 11.18 0.11
N PRO A 20 -9.81 12.21 -0.56
CA PRO A 20 -10.11 12.48 -1.98
C PRO A 20 -9.75 11.33 -2.91
N TYR A 21 -8.80 10.48 -2.51
CA TYR A 21 -8.33 9.33 -3.30
C TYR A 21 -8.99 8.00 -2.92
N LEU A 22 -9.91 7.98 -1.95
CA LEU A 22 -10.55 6.77 -1.47
C LEU A 22 -12.06 6.81 -1.65
N ILE A 23 -12.59 5.78 -2.30
CA ILE A 23 -14.03 5.57 -2.43
C ILE A 23 -14.40 4.31 -1.66
N PRO A 24 -15.23 4.43 -0.61
CA PRO A 24 -15.73 3.25 0.09
C PRO A 24 -16.70 2.45 -0.80
N ARG A 25 -16.59 1.14 -0.73
CA ARG A 25 -17.49 0.18 -1.38
C ARG A 25 -17.94 -0.86 -0.36
N LYS A 26 -19.20 -1.24 -0.42
CA LYS A 26 -19.76 -2.30 0.43
C LYS A 26 -19.93 -3.59 -0.37
N SER A 27 -19.57 -4.71 0.24
CA SER A 27 -19.85 -6.05 -0.28
C SER A 27 -20.32 -6.93 0.88
N GLY A 28 -21.63 -7.16 0.98
CA GLY A 28 -22.25 -7.71 2.16
C GLY A 28 -22.00 -6.85 3.40
N ASN A 29 -21.56 -7.46 4.48
CA ASN A 29 -21.24 -6.76 5.74
C ASN A 29 -19.81 -6.18 5.79
N LYS A 30 -19.03 -6.26 4.69
CA LYS A 30 -17.65 -5.77 4.65
C LYS A 30 -17.56 -4.48 3.83
N THR A 31 -16.86 -3.49 4.39
CA THR A 31 -16.47 -2.29 3.65
C THR A 31 -15.04 -2.45 3.15
N TYR A 32 -14.80 -2.11 1.90
CA TYR A 32 -13.49 -2.05 1.27
C TYR A 32 -13.37 -0.75 0.47
N PHE A 33 -12.18 -0.41 0.05
CA PHE A 33 -11.92 0.86 -0.62
C PHE A 33 -11.46 0.66 -2.06
N HIS A 34 -11.78 1.63 -2.90
CA HIS A 34 -11.16 1.84 -4.19
C HIS A 34 -10.29 3.09 -4.12
N PHE A 35 -9.08 2.98 -4.61
CA PHE A 35 -8.26 4.14 -4.93
C PHE A 35 -8.81 4.79 -6.20
N ARG A 36 -8.96 6.10 -6.18
CA ARG A 36 -9.40 6.92 -7.32
C ARG A 36 -8.37 7.99 -7.62
N SER A 37 -7.92 8.08 -8.86
CA SER A 37 -7.10 9.19 -9.32
C SER A 37 -7.77 9.91 -10.48
N LYS A 38 -7.67 11.25 -10.48
CA LYS A 38 -8.07 12.09 -11.59
C LYS A 38 -6.93 12.20 -12.59
N ILE A 39 -7.27 12.14 -13.87
CA ILE A 39 -6.33 12.36 -14.96
C ILE A 39 -6.21 13.87 -15.18
N PRO A 40 -4.97 14.43 -15.21
CA PRO A 40 -4.77 15.83 -15.52
C PRO A 40 -5.37 16.21 -16.88
N ILE A 41 -5.89 17.43 -16.98
CA ILE A 41 -6.65 17.91 -18.15
C ILE A 41 -5.83 17.80 -19.45
N ASP A 42 -4.54 18.10 -19.36
CA ASP A 42 -3.59 18.02 -20.47
C ASP A 42 -3.34 16.59 -20.99
N LEU A 43 -3.53 15.59 -20.13
CA LEU A 43 -3.37 14.17 -20.49
C LEU A 43 -4.69 13.47 -20.87
N ILE A 44 -5.84 14.10 -20.69
CA ILE A 44 -7.14 13.52 -21.05
C ILE A 44 -7.17 13.04 -22.50
N PRO A 45 -6.69 13.81 -23.51
CA PRO A 45 -6.67 13.34 -24.89
C PRO A 45 -5.81 12.08 -25.09
N THR A 46 -4.68 11.99 -24.39
CA THR A 46 -3.78 10.82 -24.44
C THR A 46 -4.45 9.55 -23.92
N PHE A 47 -5.38 9.67 -22.98
CA PHE A 47 -6.12 8.56 -22.39
C PHE A 47 -7.56 8.42 -22.93
N SER A 48 -7.77 8.71 -24.21
CA SER A 48 -9.06 8.53 -24.90
C SER A 48 -10.22 9.27 -24.23
N GLY A 49 -9.97 10.47 -23.70
CA GLY A 49 -10.97 11.31 -23.09
C GLY A 49 -11.39 10.92 -21.66
N ARG A 50 -10.74 9.95 -21.06
CA ARG A 50 -11.04 9.56 -19.68
C ARG A 50 -10.56 10.61 -18.69
N LYS A 51 -11.40 10.94 -17.71
CA LYS A 51 -11.14 11.97 -16.69
C LYS A 51 -10.62 11.40 -15.38
N GLU A 52 -10.88 10.13 -15.10
CA GLU A 52 -10.47 9.44 -13.88
C GLU A 52 -10.39 7.93 -14.09
N PHE A 53 -9.73 7.26 -13.16
CA PHE A 53 -9.73 5.80 -13.08
C PHE A 53 -9.73 5.34 -11.63
N GLN A 54 -10.03 4.07 -11.42
CA GLN A 54 -10.14 3.46 -10.09
C GLN A 54 -9.44 2.11 -10.06
N ILE A 55 -8.87 1.77 -8.88
CA ILE A 55 -8.24 0.48 -8.59
C ILE A 55 -8.80 -0.03 -7.26
N SER A 56 -9.11 -1.32 -7.20
CA SER A 56 -9.60 -1.94 -5.98
C SER A 56 -8.48 -2.16 -4.96
N LEU A 57 -8.71 -1.73 -3.73
CA LEU A 57 -7.86 -1.99 -2.56
C LEU A 57 -8.46 -3.05 -1.64
N LYS A 58 -9.30 -3.94 -2.18
CA LYS A 58 -10.08 -4.93 -1.40
C LYS A 58 -9.21 -5.80 -0.46
N ASN A 59 -7.98 -6.10 -0.86
CA ASN A 59 -7.07 -6.96 -0.11
C ASN A 59 -6.10 -6.18 0.79
N VAL A 60 -6.18 -4.85 0.79
CA VAL A 60 -5.40 -3.98 1.69
C VAL A 60 -6.12 -3.91 3.04
N ARG A 61 -5.39 -3.99 4.13
CA ARG A 61 -5.96 -3.82 5.48
C ARG A 61 -6.51 -2.41 5.65
N ASN A 62 -7.67 -2.27 6.30
CA ASN A 62 -8.33 -0.98 6.47
C ASN A 62 -7.43 0.09 7.12
N GLY A 63 -6.59 -0.30 8.10
CA GLY A 63 -5.64 0.62 8.74
C GLY A 63 -4.50 1.10 7.84
N GLU A 64 -4.19 0.39 6.75
CA GLU A 64 -3.10 0.69 5.82
C GLU A 64 -3.61 1.37 4.53
N THR A 65 -4.91 1.32 4.30
CA THR A 65 -5.54 1.79 3.06
C THR A 65 -5.20 3.24 2.75
N LEU A 66 -5.14 4.10 3.77
CA LEU A 66 -4.80 5.51 3.60
C LEU A 66 -3.34 5.69 3.15
N LEU A 67 -2.40 5.02 3.81
CA LEU A 67 -0.98 5.09 3.46
C LEU A 67 -0.73 4.57 2.04
N VAL A 68 -1.33 3.43 1.70
CA VAL A 68 -1.26 2.88 0.35
C VAL A 68 -1.83 3.85 -0.68
N SER A 69 -2.97 4.52 -0.39
CA SER A 69 -3.56 5.49 -1.31
C SER A 69 -2.70 6.72 -1.53
N ILE A 70 -2.02 7.23 -0.50
CA ILE A 70 -1.09 8.36 -0.61
C ILE A 70 0.12 7.94 -1.47
N TYR A 71 0.69 6.77 -1.20
CA TYR A 71 1.79 6.23 -1.99
C TYR A 71 1.43 6.08 -3.47
N LEU A 72 0.25 5.50 -3.77
CA LEU A 72 -0.24 5.37 -5.15
C LEU A 72 -0.46 6.73 -5.82
N GLN A 73 -0.89 7.74 -5.08
CA GLN A 73 -1.07 9.10 -5.63
C GLN A 73 0.29 9.72 -6.00
N THR A 74 1.31 9.59 -5.16
CA THR A 74 2.65 10.05 -5.48
C THR A 74 3.19 9.37 -6.74
N LEU A 75 3.08 8.05 -6.80
CA LEU A 75 3.54 7.27 -7.95
C LEU A 75 2.83 7.67 -9.26
N ILE A 76 1.51 7.89 -9.21
CA ILE A 76 0.76 8.29 -10.41
C ILE A 76 1.14 9.69 -10.89
N GLU A 77 1.44 10.62 -9.98
CA GLU A 77 1.93 11.95 -10.32
C GLU A 77 3.28 11.89 -11.03
N GLU A 78 4.18 11.04 -10.56
CA GLU A 78 5.47 10.78 -11.22
C GLU A 78 5.26 10.21 -12.64
N LEU A 79 4.40 9.18 -12.79
CA LEU A 79 4.09 8.61 -14.09
C LEU A 79 3.48 9.63 -15.05
N PHE A 80 2.57 10.48 -14.60
CA PHE A 80 2.02 11.55 -15.42
C PHE A 80 3.07 12.56 -15.86
N ASN A 81 4.02 12.90 -14.98
CA ASN A 81 5.12 13.80 -15.32
C ASN A 81 6.06 13.15 -16.36
N GLU A 82 6.40 11.87 -16.22
CA GLU A 82 7.21 11.15 -17.21
C GLU A 82 6.54 11.09 -18.59
N ILE A 83 5.21 10.91 -18.63
CA ILE A 83 4.43 10.93 -19.87
C ILE A 83 4.46 12.34 -20.50
N ARG A 84 4.31 13.40 -19.70
CA ARG A 84 4.41 14.80 -20.19
C ARG A 84 5.78 15.12 -20.80
N MET A 85 6.84 14.61 -20.18
CA MET A 85 8.21 14.80 -20.69
C MET A 85 8.52 13.91 -21.90
N GLY A 86 7.60 13.08 -22.34
CA GLY A 86 7.80 12.13 -23.44
C GLY A 86 8.78 11.00 -23.11
N MET A 87 9.12 10.81 -21.83
CA MET A 87 10.02 9.74 -21.40
C MET A 87 9.36 8.38 -21.42
N LYS A 88 8.04 8.33 -21.29
CA LYS A 88 7.25 7.10 -21.32
C LYS A 88 5.99 7.27 -22.15
N THR A 89 5.68 6.22 -22.92
CA THR A 89 4.40 6.07 -23.60
C THR A 89 3.64 4.95 -22.93
N LEU A 90 2.68 5.31 -22.08
CA LEU A 90 1.89 4.37 -21.30
C LEU A 90 0.40 4.53 -21.63
N THR A 91 -0.28 3.41 -21.77
CA THR A 91 -1.74 3.38 -21.84
C THR A 91 -2.32 3.46 -20.42
N LEU A 92 -3.61 3.76 -20.31
CA LEU A 92 -4.28 3.74 -19.02
C LEU A 92 -4.27 2.33 -18.37
N GLU A 93 -4.27 1.29 -19.19
CA GLU A 93 -4.21 -0.08 -18.69
C GLU A 93 -2.82 -0.42 -18.13
N ASP A 94 -1.76 0.06 -18.79
CA ASP A 94 -0.39 -0.07 -18.27
C ASP A 94 -0.25 0.59 -16.91
N ILE A 95 -0.76 1.81 -16.76
CA ILE A 95 -0.77 2.53 -15.47
C ILE A 95 -1.52 1.72 -14.41
N ARG A 96 -2.69 1.17 -14.74
CA ARG A 96 -3.45 0.33 -13.81
C ARG A 96 -2.68 -0.91 -13.38
N GLU A 97 -2.01 -1.58 -14.30
CA GLU A 97 -1.21 -2.77 -13.98
C GLU A 97 -0.01 -2.42 -13.09
N ILE A 98 0.69 -1.34 -13.37
CA ILE A 98 1.78 -0.84 -12.51
C ILE A 98 1.25 -0.62 -11.09
N LEU A 99 0.16 0.11 -10.93
CA LEU A 99 -0.41 0.38 -9.61
C LEU A 99 -0.92 -0.88 -8.91
N LYS A 100 -1.49 -1.85 -9.63
CA LYS A 100 -1.90 -3.14 -9.05
C LYS A 100 -0.69 -3.94 -8.54
N ILE A 101 0.43 -3.89 -9.25
CA ILE A 101 1.68 -4.53 -8.82
C ILE A 101 2.16 -3.88 -7.51
N GLU A 102 2.14 -2.56 -7.41
CA GLU A 102 2.55 -1.85 -6.21
C GLU A 102 1.61 -2.13 -5.01
N VAL A 103 0.31 -2.22 -5.24
CA VAL A 103 -0.64 -2.69 -4.21
C VAL A 103 -0.27 -4.09 -3.71
N ARG A 104 0.05 -5.02 -4.61
CA ARG A 104 0.46 -6.39 -4.23
C ARG A 104 1.75 -6.38 -3.40
N LYS A 105 2.74 -5.57 -3.79
CA LYS A 105 3.99 -5.41 -3.03
C LYS A 105 3.72 -4.86 -1.62
N SER A 106 2.87 -3.86 -1.49
CA SER A 106 2.48 -3.29 -0.20
C SER A 106 1.81 -4.32 0.71
N ILE A 107 0.91 -5.14 0.17
CA ILE A 107 0.24 -6.22 0.91
C ILE A 107 1.27 -7.26 1.37
N LEU A 108 2.19 -7.69 0.51
CA LEU A 108 3.23 -8.66 0.85
C LEU A 108 4.15 -8.09 1.93
N HIS A 109 4.57 -6.84 1.81
CA HIS A 109 5.39 -6.18 2.82
C HIS A 109 4.69 -6.14 4.19
N SER A 110 3.43 -5.73 4.22
CA SER A 110 2.63 -5.73 5.44
C SER A 110 2.54 -7.13 6.08
N HIS A 111 2.31 -8.17 5.27
CA HIS A 111 2.29 -9.54 5.77
C HIS A 111 3.64 -9.96 6.38
N HIS A 112 4.76 -9.63 5.74
CA HIS A 112 6.09 -9.93 6.27
C HIS A 112 6.36 -9.21 7.60
N VAL A 113 6.03 -7.94 7.70
CA VAL A 113 6.18 -7.16 8.94
C VAL A 113 5.35 -7.79 10.06
N HIS A 114 4.08 -8.14 9.80
CA HIS A 114 3.23 -8.77 10.81
C HIS A 114 3.69 -10.16 11.22
N LEU A 115 4.21 -10.96 10.28
CA LEU A 115 4.79 -12.26 10.63
C LEU A 115 6.05 -12.11 11.49
N GLY A 116 6.85 -11.08 11.24
CA GLY A 116 8.03 -10.75 12.04
C GLY A 116 7.68 -10.25 13.44
N THR A 117 6.71 -9.35 13.56
CA THR A 117 6.36 -8.71 14.85
C THR A 117 5.51 -9.61 15.75
N ASN A 118 4.60 -10.42 15.21
CA ASN A 118 3.75 -11.31 16.01
C ASN A 118 4.48 -12.53 16.59
N LYS A 119 5.70 -12.78 16.15
CA LYS A 119 6.53 -13.91 16.62
C LYS A 119 7.82 -13.42 17.28
N PHE A 120 7.87 -12.19 17.72
CA PHE A 120 9.04 -11.65 18.40
C PHE A 120 9.11 -12.22 19.82
N ASP A 121 9.70 -13.41 19.91
CA ASP A 121 10.16 -14.01 21.16
C ASP A 121 11.65 -13.69 21.28
N PRO A 122 12.08 -12.87 22.27
CA PRO A 122 13.47 -12.48 22.44
C PRO A 122 14.42 -13.69 22.53
N ASN A 123 13.99 -14.80 23.16
CA ASN A 123 14.76 -16.02 23.28
C ASN A 123 14.95 -16.75 21.95
N LYS A 124 13.94 -16.65 21.05
CA LYS A 124 14.05 -17.20 19.69
C LYS A 124 14.90 -16.33 18.77
N LEU A 125 14.93 -15.02 19.00
CA LEU A 125 15.82 -14.13 18.25
C LEU A 125 17.28 -14.48 18.54
N GLU A 126 17.65 -14.69 19.81
CA GLU A 126 18.99 -15.04 20.21
C GLU A 126 19.43 -16.40 19.62
N GLN A 127 18.55 -17.39 19.65
CA GLN A 127 18.79 -18.69 18.98
C GLN A 127 18.90 -18.55 17.46
N SER A 128 18.12 -17.66 16.85
CA SER A 128 18.17 -17.40 15.40
C SER A 128 19.48 -16.70 15.01
N LEU A 129 19.93 -15.73 15.80
CA LEU A 129 21.22 -15.04 15.60
C LEU A 129 22.41 -16.01 15.72
N VAL A 130 22.38 -16.91 16.69
CA VAL A 130 23.39 -17.96 16.84
C VAL A 130 23.36 -18.91 15.65
N SER A 131 22.19 -19.31 15.17
CA SER A 131 22.04 -20.21 14.01
C SER A 131 22.45 -19.55 12.68
N VAL A 132 22.29 -18.23 12.56
CA VAL A 132 22.72 -17.46 11.38
C VAL A 132 24.22 -17.23 11.39
N SER A 133 24.82 -16.96 12.55
CA SER A 133 26.28 -16.78 12.67
C SER A 133 27.07 -18.06 12.42
N SER A 134 26.44 -19.22 12.52
CA SER A 134 27.03 -20.54 12.23
C SER A 134 26.85 -21.00 10.77
N ARG A 135 26.10 -20.27 9.95
CA ARG A 135 25.96 -20.55 8.51
C ARG A 135 26.91 -19.68 7.69
N GLU A 136 27.58 -20.29 6.74
CA GLU A 136 28.64 -19.70 5.92
C GLU A 136 28.31 -18.34 5.28
N PRO A 137 29.36 -17.51 4.99
CA PRO A 137 29.26 -16.08 4.66
C PRO A 137 28.50 -15.73 3.36
N ASN A 138 28.07 -16.69 2.58
CA ASN A 138 27.46 -16.48 1.27
C ASN A 138 26.03 -15.90 1.31
N ILE A 139 25.38 -15.91 2.49
CA ILE A 139 24.02 -15.35 2.63
C ILE A 139 24.05 -13.83 2.84
N TYR A 140 25.17 -13.30 3.35
CA TYR A 140 25.32 -11.87 3.63
C TYR A 140 25.56 -11.01 2.39
N GLN A 141 26.08 -11.55 1.29
CA GLN A 141 26.20 -10.83 0.03
C GLN A 141 24.83 -10.50 -0.56
N ASN A 142 23.86 -11.41 -0.46
CA ASN A 142 22.50 -11.17 -0.97
C ASN A 142 21.68 -10.20 -0.08
N LEU A 143 21.96 -10.12 1.23
CA LEU A 143 21.31 -9.15 2.11
C LEU A 143 21.88 -7.74 1.94
N GLY A 144 23.18 -7.62 1.65
CA GLY A 144 23.84 -6.35 1.36
C GLY A 144 23.30 -5.67 0.10
N ASP A 145 22.97 -6.46 -0.92
CA ASP A 145 22.35 -5.95 -2.15
C ASP A 145 20.91 -5.53 -1.93
N PHE A 146 20.18 -6.18 -1.03
CA PHE A 146 18.80 -5.80 -0.68
C PHE A 146 18.76 -4.49 0.11
N THR A 147 19.67 -4.26 1.04
CA THR A 147 19.79 -2.99 1.77
C THR A 147 20.32 -1.85 0.91
N ARG A 148 21.19 -2.12 -0.06
CA ARG A 148 21.61 -1.14 -1.06
C ARG A 148 20.47 -0.68 -1.95
N MET A 149 19.59 -1.58 -2.36
CA MET A 149 18.44 -1.24 -3.22
C MET A 149 17.42 -0.37 -2.49
N TRP A 150 17.32 -0.46 -1.15
CA TRP A 150 16.42 0.39 -0.34
C TRP A 150 17.09 1.66 0.19
N GLY A 151 18.42 1.67 0.36
CA GLY A 151 19.16 2.85 0.79
C GLY A 151 19.14 4.00 -0.21
N PHE A 152 19.01 3.72 -1.50
CA PHE A 152 18.88 4.75 -2.54
C PHE A 152 17.54 5.52 -2.51
N TYR A 153 16.53 5.02 -1.81
CA TYR A 153 15.23 5.70 -1.68
C TYR A 153 15.15 6.68 -0.51
N LEU A 154 16.12 6.68 0.41
CA LEU A 154 16.10 7.54 1.61
C LEU A 154 17.10 8.68 1.59
N GLU A 155 18.02 8.74 0.63
CA GLU A 155 19.04 9.81 0.53
C GLU A 155 18.74 10.84 -0.57
N GLY A 156 17.53 10.85 -1.12
CA GLY A 156 17.09 11.75 -2.19
C GLY A 156 16.01 12.73 -1.76
N VAL A 157 16.05 13.29 -0.54
CA VAL A 157 15.22 14.44 -0.14
C VAL A 157 16.12 15.52 0.46
#